data_5e5119615043e6c2d065e8afc9f4d111
#
_entry.id   5e5119615043e6c2d065e8afc9f4d111
#
_cell.length_a   1.000
_cell.length_b   1.000
_cell.length_c   1.000
_cell.angle_alpha   90.00
_cell.angle_beta   90.00
_cell.angle_gamma   90.00
#
_symmetry.space_group_name_H-M   'P 1'
#
loop_
_entity.id
_entity.type
_entity.pdbx_description
1 polymer ?
#
loop_
_entity_poly.entity_id
_entity_poly.type
_entity_poly.pdbx_seq_one_letter_code
_entity_poly.pdbx_strand_id
1 'polypeptide(L)'
;MVPLSRPLLAAFATIAAMIKCFNSIKIVIIRGMTTTAPSTPGVQLLEVSPEYAGQRIDNFLLARLKGVPKTLIYRILRKGEVRVNKGRIKPEYKLQAGDIVRVPPVRVPERDEPVPLAQGLLQRLEASIVYEDKALIVINKPAGIAVHGGSGLNYGVIEAFRQLRPDAKELELVHRLDRDTSGLLMIAKKRSMLRHLHAALRGDGVDKRYMALVRGNWATSIKQVRAALGKSNLRSGERMVEVDEEEGKESVTVFKVLRRFGDFATLIEAKPITGRTHQIRVHTLHAGHCIAGDTKYGDDNFSKEIRDLGGKRLFLHAYMLTVPLPDGGELKLQAPVDEMWAKTVERLSAPI
;
A
#
# COMPACT_ATOMS: atom_id res chain seq x y z
N MET A 1 -65.25 -40.18 2.39
CA MET A 1 -64.12 -40.99 2.85
C MET A 1 -63.14 -41.12 1.71
N VAL A 2 -62.03 -40.36 1.76
CA VAL A 2 -60.97 -40.42 0.72
C VAL A 2 -59.73 -40.96 1.48
N PRO A 3 -59.06 -42.01 0.97
CA PRO A 3 -57.90 -42.59 1.66
C PRO A 3 -56.67 -41.75 1.44
N LEU A 4 -55.98 -41.42 2.53
CA LEU A 4 -54.70 -40.73 2.57
C LEU A 4 -53.61 -41.57 1.90
N SER A 5 -52.90 -40.96 0.99
CA SER A 5 -51.83 -41.51 0.16
C SER A 5 -50.55 -41.80 0.93
N ARG A 6 -49.89 -42.89 0.57
CA ARG A 6 -48.67 -43.51 1.15
C ARG A 6 -47.36 -42.73 1.18
N PRO A 7 -47.23 -41.43 0.88
CA PRO A 7 -45.90 -40.78 0.97
C PRO A 7 -45.59 -40.15 2.32
N LEU A 8 -46.51 -40.05 3.31
CA LEU A 8 -46.24 -39.40 4.60
C LEU A 8 -45.54 -40.31 5.62
N LEU A 9 -45.56 -41.62 5.44
CA LEU A 9 -44.89 -42.56 6.35
C LEU A 9 -43.37 -42.68 6.11
N ALA A 10 -42.91 -42.41 4.92
CA ALA A 10 -41.45 -42.45 4.60
C ALA A 10 -40.68 -41.28 5.17
N ALA A 11 -41.30 -40.10 5.33
CA ALA A 11 -40.64 -38.89 5.87
C ALA A 11 -40.35 -39.00 7.37
N PHE A 12 -41.17 -39.73 8.15
CA PHE A 12 -40.97 -39.91 9.58
C PHE A 12 -39.86 -40.91 9.92
N ALA A 13 -39.59 -41.88 9.05
CA ALA A 13 -38.50 -42.85 9.27
C ALA A 13 -37.11 -42.22 9.08
N THR A 14 -36.98 -41.24 8.16
CA THR A 14 -35.73 -40.58 7.87
C THR A 14 -35.32 -39.57 8.98
N ILE A 15 -36.29 -38.93 9.62
CA ILE A 15 -36.03 -37.99 10.73
C ILE A 15 -35.61 -38.75 12.01
N ALA A 16 -36.20 -39.92 12.25
CA ALA A 16 -35.83 -40.77 13.40
C ALA A 16 -34.41 -41.38 13.25
N ALA A 17 -33.93 -41.63 12.05
CA ALA A 17 -32.57 -42.08 11.80
C ALA A 17 -31.52 -40.98 11.96
N MET A 18 -31.85 -39.72 11.64
CA MET A 18 -30.96 -38.58 11.89
C MET A 18 -30.78 -38.21 13.36
N ILE A 19 -31.80 -38.44 14.19
CA ILE A 19 -31.73 -38.15 15.64
C ILE A 19 -30.87 -39.17 16.35
N LYS A 20 -30.75 -40.41 15.86
CA LYS A 20 -29.88 -41.43 16.48
C LYS A 20 -28.37 -41.26 16.19
N CYS A 21 -27.98 -40.50 15.17
CA CYS A 21 -26.57 -40.19 14.89
C CYS A 21 -26.01 -39.05 15.76
N PHE A 22 -26.85 -38.26 16.44
CA PHE A 22 -26.38 -37.09 17.22
C PHE A 22 -26.11 -37.41 18.71
N ASN A 23 -26.35 -38.62 19.18
CA ASN A 23 -26.18 -38.99 20.59
C ASN A 23 -24.87 -39.72 20.92
N SER A 24 -23.83 -39.58 20.12
CA SER A 24 -22.50 -40.13 20.45
C SER A 24 -21.40 -39.07 20.44
N ILE A 25 -21.71 -37.82 20.83
CA ILE A 25 -20.69 -36.86 21.19
C ILE A 25 -20.32 -37.12 22.65
N LYS A 26 -19.25 -37.86 22.88
CA LYS A 26 -18.58 -37.92 24.17
C LYS A 26 -18.09 -36.52 24.54
N ILE A 27 -18.78 -35.84 25.44
CA ILE A 27 -18.26 -34.61 26.08
C ILE A 27 -17.08 -35.05 26.93
N VAL A 28 -15.87 -34.86 26.41
CA VAL A 28 -14.65 -34.92 27.21
C VAL A 28 -14.57 -33.59 27.96
N ILE A 29 -15.01 -33.62 29.23
CA ILE A 29 -14.74 -32.51 30.15
C ILE A 29 -13.25 -32.53 30.43
N ILE A 30 -12.50 -31.67 29.72
CA ILE A 30 -11.12 -31.38 30.10
C ILE A 30 -11.18 -30.42 31.31
N ARG A 31 -11.16 -31.01 32.52
CA ARG A 31 -10.81 -30.29 33.73
C ARG A 31 -9.30 -30.05 33.67
N GLY A 32 -8.91 -28.78 33.58
CA GLY A 32 -7.52 -28.37 33.68
C GLY A 32 -7.29 -27.01 33.06
N MET A 33 -7.85 -25.95 33.61
CA MET A 33 -7.28 -24.61 33.43
C MET A 33 -5.97 -24.58 34.20
N THR A 34 -4.90 -25.04 33.57
CA THR A 34 -3.56 -24.63 33.94
C THR A 34 -3.31 -23.32 33.22
N THR A 35 -3.26 -22.23 33.93
CA THR A 35 -2.65 -20.99 33.54
C THR A 35 -1.19 -21.28 33.18
N THR A 36 -0.93 -21.57 31.91
CA THR A 36 0.44 -21.62 31.39
C THR A 36 0.96 -20.19 31.40
N ALA A 37 1.90 -19.91 32.30
CA ALA A 37 2.73 -18.75 32.24
C ALA A 37 3.30 -18.62 30.80
N PRO A 38 3.46 -17.38 30.25
CA PRO A 38 3.95 -17.20 28.90
C PRO A 38 5.31 -17.86 28.76
N SER A 39 5.37 -18.95 28.01
CA SER A 39 6.61 -19.67 27.72
C SER A 39 7.55 -18.70 27.01
N THR A 40 8.72 -18.47 27.58
CA THR A 40 9.77 -17.71 26.92
C THR A 40 10.05 -18.37 25.56
N PRO A 41 9.90 -17.64 24.43
CA PRO A 41 10.11 -18.25 23.11
C PRO A 41 11.54 -18.82 23.06
N GLY A 42 11.68 -20.10 22.70
CA GLY A 42 12.99 -20.72 22.52
C GLY A 42 13.72 -20.15 21.30
N VAL A 43 14.98 -20.57 21.11
CA VAL A 43 15.73 -20.28 19.89
C VAL A 43 15.00 -20.91 18.70
N GLN A 44 14.77 -20.13 17.64
CA GLN A 44 14.18 -20.60 16.40
C GLN A 44 15.26 -20.81 15.32
N LEU A 45 15.13 -21.91 14.57
CA LEU A 45 15.92 -22.15 13.35
C LEU A 45 14.96 -22.07 12.17
N LEU A 46 15.19 -21.12 11.28
CA LEU A 46 14.35 -20.86 10.11
C LEU A 46 15.15 -21.20 8.85
N GLU A 47 14.67 -22.15 8.08
CA GLU A 47 15.20 -22.44 6.75
C GLU A 47 14.66 -21.41 5.75
N VAL A 48 15.55 -20.89 4.91
CA VAL A 48 15.21 -19.89 3.89
C VAL A 48 14.76 -20.60 2.62
N SER A 49 13.48 -20.55 2.33
CA SER A 49 12.95 -21.08 1.07
C SER A 49 13.40 -20.23 -0.14
N PRO A 50 13.41 -20.80 -1.37
CA PRO A 50 13.90 -20.13 -2.58
C PRO A 50 13.27 -18.76 -2.86
N GLU A 51 12.02 -18.56 -2.45
CA GLU A 51 11.28 -17.31 -2.60
C GLU A 51 11.88 -16.13 -1.80
N TYR A 52 12.64 -16.42 -0.72
CA TYR A 52 13.31 -15.39 0.10
C TYR A 52 14.77 -15.16 -0.32
N ALA A 53 15.28 -15.90 -1.32
CA ALA A 53 16.63 -15.70 -1.82
C ALA A 53 16.84 -14.27 -2.35
N GLY A 54 17.99 -13.66 -2.01
CA GLY A 54 18.33 -12.28 -2.35
C GLY A 54 17.71 -11.22 -1.44
N GLN A 55 16.84 -11.58 -0.49
CA GLN A 55 16.31 -10.65 0.49
C GLN A 55 17.37 -10.31 1.55
N ARG A 56 17.43 -9.06 1.98
CA ARG A 56 18.25 -8.66 3.13
C ARG A 56 17.70 -9.31 4.41
N ILE A 57 18.59 -9.77 5.28
CA ILE A 57 18.19 -10.44 6.52
C ILE A 57 17.44 -9.54 7.49
N ASP A 58 17.75 -8.24 7.54
CA ASP A 58 17.01 -7.29 8.36
C ASP A 58 15.53 -7.23 7.94
N ASN A 59 15.24 -7.16 6.65
CA ASN A 59 13.88 -7.16 6.12
C ASN A 59 13.17 -8.51 6.33
N PHE A 60 13.89 -9.62 6.20
CA PHE A 60 13.36 -10.95 6.48
C PHE A 60 12.90 -11.06 7.95
N LEU A 61 13.74 -10.62 8.89
CA LEU A 61 13.41 -10.65 10.31
C LEU A 61 12.27 -9.71 10.67
N LEU A 62 12.23 -8.51 10.08
CA LEU A 62 11.12 -7.57 10.26
C LEU A 62 9.77 -8.15 9.83
N ALA A 63 9.77 -8.93 8.75
CA ALA A 63 8.57 -9.60 8.26
C ALA A 63 8.15 -10.79 9.15
N ARG A 64 9.12 -11.54 9.70
CA ARG A 64 8.87 -12.74 10.53
C ARG A 64 8.57 -12.40 11.99
N LEU A 65 9.29 -11.44 12.55
CA LEU A 65 9.16 -10.99 13.94
C LEU A 65 8.21 -9.76 14.02
N LYS A 66 7.01 -9.93 13.49
CA LYS A 66 5.99 -8.87 13.49
C LYS A 66 5.72 -8.40 14.92
N GLY A 67 5.75 -7.07 15.15
CA GLY A 67 5.56 -6.47 16.48
C GLY A 67 6.86 -6.19 17.24
N VAL A 68 7.98 -6.80 16.83
CA VAL A 68 9.29 -6.50 17.42
C VAL A 68 9.80 -5.15 16.91
N PRO A 69 10.21 -4.20 17.79
CA PRO A 69 10.76 -2.92 17.37
C PRO A 69 11.98 -3.08 16.47
N LYS A 70 12.09 -2.27 15.41
CA LYS A 70 13.24 -2.27 14.50
C LYS A 70 14.56 -2.13 15.23
N THR A 71 14.62 -1.27 16.22
CA THR A 71 15.80 -1.05 17.07
C THR A 71 16.29 -2.34 17.74
N LEU A 72 15.36 -3.20 18.18
CA LEU A 72 15.68 -4.49 18.76
C LEU A 72 16.23 -5.45 17.70
N ILE A 73 15.63 -5.53 16.51
CA ILE A 73 16.13 -6.37 15.41
C ILE A 73 17.55 -5.98 15.02
N TYR A 74 17.82 -4.68 14.85
CA TYR A 74 19.19 -4.21 14.57
C TYR A 74 20.15 -4.46 15.72
N ARG A 75 19.70 -4.42 16.97
CA ARG A 75 20.50 -4.74 18.15
C ARG A 75 20.94 -6.20 18.16
N ILE A 76 20.01 -7.16 17.97
CA ILE A 76 20.32 -8.61 17.96
C ILE A 76 21.18 -9.02 16.76
N LEU A 77 21.03 -8.34 15.61
CA LEU A 77 21.91 -8.51 14.46
C LEU A 77 23.35 -8.02 14.77
N ARG A 78 23.50 -6.81 15.28
CA ARG A 78 24.83 -6.23 15.64
C ARG A 78 25.55 -7.02 16.72
N LYS A 79 24.81 -7.53 17.73
CA LYS A 79 25.36 -8.39 18.78
C LYS A 79 25.74 -9.78 18.29
N GLY A 80 25.31 -10.18 17.06
CA GLY A 80 25.54 -11.50 16.52
C GLY A 80 24.70 -12.59 17.21
N GLU A 81 23.60 -12.21 17.83
CA GLU A 81 22.62 -13.13 18.41
C GLU A 81 21.83 -13.84 17.30
N VAL A 82 21.58 -13.13 16.17
CA VAL A 82 21.12 -13.74 14.92
C VAL A 82 22.34 -14.27 14.16
N ARG A 83 22.23 -15.48 13.63
CA ARG A 83 23.28 -16.13 12.84
C ARG A 83 22.69 -16.78 11.62
N VAL A 84 23.49 -16.86 10.55
CA VAL A 84 23.15 -17.63 9.35
C VAL A 84 24.22 -18.70 9.19
N ASN A 85 23.81 -19.96 9.05
CA ASN A 85 24.70 -21.12 8.94
C ASN A 85 25.78 -21.09 10.04
N LYS A 86 25.40 -20.78 11.28
CA LYS A 86 26.25 -20.60 12.47
C LYS A 86 27.18 -19.39 12.44
N GLY A 87 27.30 -18.68 11.30
CA GLY A 87 28.15 -17.50 11.11
C GLY A 87 27.49 -16.21 11.59
N ARG A 88 28.29 -15.21 11.98
CA ARG A 88 27.84 -13.82 12.20
C ARG A 88 27.61 -13.14 10.85
N ILE A 89 26.57 -12.31 10.78
CA ILE A 89 26.20 -11.57 9.55
C ILE A 89 25.89 -10.12 9.87
N LYS A 90 25.99 -9.27 8.83
CA LYS A 90 25.56 -7.86 8.89
C LYS A 90 24.09 -7.73 8.49
N PRO A 91 23.38 -6.64 8.87
CA PRO A 91 21.98 -6.40 8.50
C PRO A 91 21.71 -6.45 6.99
N GLU A 92 22.71 -6.11 6.18
CA GLU A 92 22.64 -6.09 4.71
C GLU A 92 22.82 -7.45 4.05
N TYR A 93 23.16 -8.48 4.81
CA TYR A 93 23.37 -9.85 4.28
C TYR A 93 22.17 -10.28 3.45
N LYS A 94 22.43 -10.71 2.22
CA LYS A 94 21.42 -11.25 1.31
C LYS A 94 21.31 -12.74 1.49
N LEU A 95 20.15 -13.17 1.95
CA LEU A 95 19.82 -14.57 2.19
C LEU A 95 19.94 -15.40 0.91
N GLN A 96 20.40 -16.64 1.06
CA GLN A 96 20.42 -17.64 -0.01
C GLN A 96 19.37 -18.72 0.28
N ALA A 97 18.88 -19.40 -0.75
CA ALA A 97 18.00 -20.56 -0.56
C ALA A 97 18.74 -21.65 0.22
N GLY A 98 18.08 -22.24 1.21
CA GLY A 98 18.68 -23.24 2.10
C GLY A 98 19.49 -22.67 3.27
N ASP A 99 19.65 -21.34 3.40
CA ASP A 99 20.26 -20.75 4.59
C ASP A 99 19.46 -21.10 5.85
N ILE A 100 20.16 -21.47 6.92
CA ILE A 100 19.57 -21.69 8.24
C ILE A 100 19.79 -20.44 9.10
N VAL A 101 18.70 -19.69 9.34
CA VAL A 101 18.71 -18.48 10.17
C VAL A 101 18.38 -18.86 11.60
N ARG A 102 19.35 -18.70 12.52
CA ARG A 102 19.13 -18.81 13.96
C ARG A 102 18.63 -17.47 14.50
N VAL A 103 17.43 -17.48 15.07
CA VAL A 103 16.82 -16.32 15.74
C VAL A 103 16.85 -16.55 17.25
N PRO A 104 17.39 -15.63 18.05
CA PRO A 104 17.38 -15.74 19.50
C PRO A 104 15.94 -15.63 20.05
N PRO A 105 15.71 -16.01 21.31
CA PRO A 105 14.44 -15.75 21.97
C PRO A 105 14.14 -14.25 21.99
N VAL A 106 13.08 -13.87 21.32
CA VAL A 106 12.60 -12.48 21.30
C VAL A 106 11.19 -12.45 21.89
N ARG A 107 11.00 -11.68 22.94
CA ARG A 107 9.63 -11.38 23.39
C ARG A 107 8.97 -10.50 22.35
N VAL A 108 8.00 -11.06 21.68
CA VAL A 108 7.08 -10.28 20.84
C VAL A 108 6.07 -9.69 21.82
N PRO A 109 5.91 -8.37 21.92
CA PRO A 109 4.80 -7.81 22.69
C PRO A 109 3.51 -8.45 22.19
N GLU A 110 2.64 -8.87 23.09
CA GLU A 110 1.27 -9.25 22.72
C GLU A 110 0.72 -8.10 21.90
N ARG A 111 0.35 -8.38 20.67
CA ARG A 111 -0.35 -7.38 19.86
C ARG A 111 -1.72 -7.24 20.49
N ASP A 112 -2.08 -6.02 20.83
CA ASP A 112 -3.49 -5.66 20.87
C ASP A 112 -4.13 -6.22 19.58
N GLU A 113 -5.23 -6.93 19.73
CA GLU A 113 -5.97 -7.44 18.58
C GLU A 113 -6.14 -6.31 17.58
N PRO A 114 -5.93 -6.55 16.26
CA PRO A 114 -6.06 -5.51 15.26
C PRO A 114 -7.42 -4.81 15.47
N VAL A 115 -7.40 -3.53 15.82
CA VAL A 115 -8.63 -2.77 15.98
C VAL A 115 -9.44 -2.98 14.71
N PRO A 116 -10.68 -3.51 14.80
CA PRO A 116 -11.50 -3.73 13.63
C PRO A 116 -11.65 -2.42 12.87
N LEU A 117 -11.28 -2.41 11.60
CA LEU A 117 -11.46 -1.21 10.78
C LEU A 117 -12.94 -0.98 10.53
N ALA A 118 -13.33 0.30 10.46
CA ALA A 118 -14.70 0.67 10.15
C ALA A 118 -15.16 -0.04 8.85
N GLN A 119 -16.28 -0.72 8.91
CA GLN A 119 -16.80 -1.51 7.79
C GLN A 119 -16.96 -0.68 6.51
N GLY A 120 -17.39 0.60 6.64
CA GLY A 120 -17.48 1.51 5.51
C GLY A 120 -16.15 1.81 4.83
N LEU A 121 -15.03 1.81 5.56
CA LEU A 121 -13.69 1.94 4.97
C LEU A 121 -13.32 0.69 4.17
N LEU A 122 -13.57 -0.49 4.74
CA LEU A 122 -13.31 -1.77 4.07
C LEU A 122 -14.11 -1.87 2.77
N GLN A 123 -15.41 -1.60 2.81
CA GLN A 123 -16.30 -1.59 1.64
C GLN A 123 -15.81 -0.61 0.57
N ARG A 124 -15.44 0.62 0.98
CA ARG A 124 -14.92 1.64 0.06
C ARG A 124 -13.62 1.22 -0.62
N LEU A 125 -12.72 0.57 0.12
CA LEU A 125 -11.46 0.07 -0.44
C LEU A 125 -11.69 -1.15 -1.33
N GLU A 126 -12.58 -2.05 -0.97
CA GLU A 126 -12.95 -3.19 -1.80
C GLU A 126 -13.60 -2.75 -3.11
N ALA A 127 -14.50 -1.78 -3.06
CA ALA A 127 -15.13 -1.19 -4.26
C ALA A 127 -14.13 -0.42 -5.14
N SER A 128 -12.94 -0.09 -4.62
CA SER A 128 -11.90 0.59 -5.38
C SER A 128 -11.01 -0.35 -6.21
N ILE A 129 -11.22 -1.66 -6.15
CA ILE A 129 -10.43 -2.64 -6.91
C ILE A 129 -10.75 -2.46 -8.40
N VAL A 130 -9.72 -2.22 -9.21
CA VAL A 130 -9.82 -2.11 -10.68
C VAL A 130 -9.26 -3.34 -11.39
N TYR A 131 -8.45 -4.12 -10.69
CA TYR A 131 -7.89 -5.38 -11.18
C TYR A 131 -7.54 -6.29 -10.01
N GLU A 132 -7.86 -7.57 -10.11
CA GLU A 132 -7.41 -8.59 -9.17
C GLU A 132 -7.23 -9.94 -9.88
N ASP A 133 -6.05 -10.56 -9.65
CA ASP A 133 -5.78 -11.94 -10.05
C ASP A 133 -5.17 -12.75 -8.89
N LYS A 134 -4.55 -13.90 -9.20
CA LYS A 134 -3.90 -14.79 -8.20
C LYS A 134 -2.63 -14.19 -7.60
N ALA A 135 -2.04 -13.15 -8.21
CA ALA A 135 -0.71 -12.64 -7.85
C ALA A 135 -0.70 -11.14 -7.51
N LEU A 136 -1.68 -10.37 -7.99
CA LEU A 136 -1.71 -8.91 -7.92
C LEU A 136 -3.12 -8.39 -7.67
N ILE A 137 -3.23 -7.33 -6.88
CA ILE A 137 -4.41 -6.46 -6.78
C ILE A 137 -3.98 -5.05 -7.20
N VAL A 138 -4.78 -4.38 -8.00
CA VAL A 138 -4.62 -2.94 -8.29
C VAL A 138 -5.90 -2.22 -7.93
N ILE A 139 -5.77 -1.14 -7.17
CA ILE A 139 -6.90 -0.32 -6.74
C ILE A 139 -6.81 1.10 -7.28
N ASN A 140 -7.96 1.74 -7.47
CA ASN A 140 -8.07 3.19 -7.58
C ASN A 140 -8.13 3.78 -6.16
N LYS A 141 -6.96 3.97 -5.52
CA LYS A 141 -6.88 4.42 -4.13
C LYS A 141 -7.62 5.75 -3.94
N PRO A 142 -8.59 5.84 -3.05
CA PRO A 142 -9.19 7.13 -2.71
C PRO A 142 -8.18 8.09 -2.08
N ALA A 143 -8.37 9.41 -2.26
CA ALA A 143 -7.60 10.41 -1.55
C ALA A 143 -7.89 10.38 -0.03
N GLY A 144 -6.93 10.84 0.77
CA GLY A 144 -7.04 10.93 2.23
C GLY A 144 -6.69 9.64 2.99
N ILE A 145 -6.46 8.51 2.30
CA ILE A 145 -6.12 7.22 2.91
C ILE A 145 -4.62 6.96 2.71
N ALA A 146 -3.89 6.75 3.82
CA ALA A 146 -2.48 6.37 3.78
C ALA A 146 -2.32 4.94 3.23
N VAL A 147 -1.19 4.65 2.58
CA VAL A 147 -0.94 3.32 2.04
C VAL A 147 -0.59 2.29 3.13
N HIS A 148 0.00 2.74 4.25
CA HIS A 148 0.32 1.92 5.43
C HIS A 148 0.12 2.73 6.71
N GLY A 149 -0.13 2.07 7.82
CA GLY A 149 -0.13 2.65 9.16
C GLY A 149 1.28 3.12 9.58
N GLY A 150 1.35 3.96 10.58
CA GLY A 150 2.59 4.51 11.16
C GLY A 150 2.35 5.92 11.69
N SER A 151 3.36 6.56 12.29
CA SER A 151 3.38 7.98 12.78
C SER A 151 1.98 8.58 13.07
N GLY A 152 1.25 8.04 14.06
CA GLY A 152 -0.07 8.53 14.45
C GLY A 152 -1.26 8.00 13.64
N LEU A 153 -1.04 7.09 12.69
CA LEU A 153 -2.10 6.39 11.95
C LEU A 153 -2.05 4.90 12.28
N ASN A 154 -3.14 4.37 12.84
CA ASN A 154 -3.20 2.97 13.24
C ASN A 154 -3.36 2.01 12.05
N TYR A 155 -3.74 2.51 10.86
CA TYR A 155 -3.99 1.70 9.67
C TYR A 155 -3.79 2.49 8.37
N GLY A 156 -3.65 1.73 7.28
CA GLY A 156 -3.66 2.21 5.90
C GLY A 156 -4.28 1.17 4.98
N VAL A 157 -4.08 1.36 3.68
CA VAL A 157 -4.60 0.46 2.64
C VAL A 157 -4.16 -0.98 2.87
N ILE A 158 -2.88 -1.21 3.17
CA ILE A 158 -2.35 -2.59 3.27
C ILE A 158 -2.93 -3.34 4.47
N GLU A 159 -3.14 -2.67 5.60
CA GLU A 159 -3.78 -3.27 6.78
C GLU A 159 -5.25 -3.61 6.49
N ALA A 160 -5.96 -2.75 5.75
CA ALA A 160 -7.33 -3.00 5.32
C ALA A 160 -7.42 -4.21 4.38
N PHE A 161 -6.54 -4.30 3.38
CA PHE A 161 -6.52 -5.45 2.47
C PHE A 161 -6.13 -6.76 3.15
N ARG A 162 -5.32 -6.73 4.20
CA ARG A 162 -5.04 -7.92 5.03
C ARG A 162 -6.27 -8.40 5.79
N GLN A 163 -7.22 -7.52 6.15
CA GLN A 163 -8.51 -7.91 6.71
C GLN A 163 -9.49 -8.39 5.62
N LEU A 164 -9.52 -7.74 4.46
CA LEU A 164 -10.37 -8.13 3.32
C LEU A 164 -9.95 -9.45 2.66
N ARG A 165 -8.68 -9.83 2.78
CA ARG A 165 -8.10 -11.03 2.14
C ARG A 165 -7.29 -11.84 3.16
N PRO A 166 -7.93 -12.41 4.21
CA PRO A 166 -7.23 -13.08 5.32
C PRO A 166 -6.42 -14.29 4.85
N ASP A 167 -6.82 -14.93 3.76
CA ASP A 167 -6.10 -16.07 3.17
C ASP A 167 -4.83 -15.65 2.42
N ALA A 168 -4.71 -14.39 2.01
CA ALA A 168 -3.55 -13.87 1.33
C ALA A 168 -2.46 -13.43 2.32
N LYS A 169 -1.68 -14.40 2.84
CA LYS A 169 -0.68 -14.18 3.92
C LYS A 169 0.46 -13.23 3.53
N GLU A 170 0.72 -13.02 2.24
CA GLU A 170 1.89 -12.30 1.71
C GLU A 170 1.53 -10.96 1.07
N LEU A 171 0.40 -10.34 1.45
CA LEU A 171 0.03 -9.03 0.91
C LEU A 171 1.07 -7.96 1.24
N GLU A 172 1.66 -7.38 0.18
CA GLU A 172 2.68 -6.34 0.29
C GLU A 172 2.44 -5.22 -0.74
N LEU A 173 2.68 -3.98 -0.33
CA LEU A 173 2.65 -2.85 -1.25
C LEU A 173 3.81 -2.95 -2.25
N VAL A 174 3.51 -2.84 -3.54
CA VAL A 174 4.54 -2.79 -4.59
C VAL A 174 5.21 -1.42 -4.63
N HIS A 175 4.44 -0.37 -4.45
CA HIS A 175 4.91 1.02 -4.37
C HIS A 175 4.02 1.83 -3.42
N ARG A 176 4.28 3.12 -3.32
CA ARG A 176 3.50 4.01 -2.46
C ARG A 176 2.93 5.18 -3.24
N LEU A 177 1.78 5.65 -2.78
CA LEU A 177 1.22 6.97 -3.05
C LEU A 177 1.17 7.75 -1.74
N ASP A 178 1.22 9.07 -1.81
CA ASP A 178 0.99 9.91 -0.64
C ASP A 178 -0.46 9.75 -0.15
N ARG A 179 -0.72 10.07 1.11
CA ARG A 179 -2.06 9.96 1.71
C ARG A 179 -3.13 10.62 0.85
N ASP A 180 -2.86 11.85 0.42
CA ASP A 180 -3.84 12.69 -0.27
C ASP A 180 -3.83 12.51 -1.80
N THR A 181 -2.82 11.83 -2.35
CA THR A 181 -2.79 11.40 -3.75
C THR A 181 -3.74 10.24 -3.97
N SER A 182 -4.59 10.31 -4.99
CA SER A 182 -5.47 9.22 -5.41
C SER A 182 -4.95 8.49 -6.64
N GLY A 183 -5.57 7.36 -6.99
CA GLY A 183 -5.31 6.62 -8.23
C GLY A 183 -4.65 5.27 -8.05
N LEU A 184 -4.07 4.75 -9.11
CA LEU A 184 -3.60 3.38 -9.23
C LEU A 184 -2.50 3.03 -8.23
N LEU A 185 -2.79 2.04 -7.38
CA LEU A 185 -1.88 1.49 -6.37
C LEU A 185 -1.85 -0.02 -6.48
N MET A 186 -0.65 -0.60 -6.58
CA MET A 186 -0.44 -2.04 -6.68
C MET A 186 -0.16 -2.69 -5.32
N ILE A 187 -0.80 -3.84 -5.08
CA ILE A 187 -0.61 -4.70 -3.91
C ILE A 187 -0.31 -6.11 -4.42
N ALA A 188 0.87 -6.62 -4.17
CA ALA A 188 1.24 -7.97 -4.54
C ALA A 188 0.62 -8.99 -3.57
N LYS A 189 0.05 -10.08 -4.10
CA LYS A 189 -0.46 -11.24 -3.35
C LYS A 189 0.60 -12.33 -3.22
N LYS A 190 1.62 -12.32 -4.11
CA LYS A 190 2.73 -13.27 -4.13
C LYS A 190 4.08 -12.55 -4.12
N ARG A 191 5.03 -13.12 -3.40
CA ARG A 191 6.37 -12.58 -3.31
C ARG A 191 7.12 -12.58 -4.65
N SER A 192 6.88 -13.57 -5.51
CA SER A 192 7.43 -13.60 -6.87
C SER A 192 6.99 -12.38 -7.68
N MET A 193 5.70 -12.02 -7.65
CA MET A 193 5.15 -10.84 -8.29
C MET A 193 5.73 -9.55 -7.69
N LEU A 194 5.85 -9.47 -6.36
CA LEU A 194 6.49 -8.33 -5.70
C LEU A 194 7.92 -8.10 -6.21
N ARG A 195 8.73 -9.16 -6.28
CA ARG A 195 10.12 -9.07 -6.78
C ARG A 195 10.18 -8.64 -8.23
N HIS A 196 9.31 -9.22 -9.07
CA HIS A 196 9.20 -8.88 -10.49
C HIS A 196 8.88 -7.40 -10.67
N LEU A 197 7.82 -6.90 -10.03
CA LEU A 197 7.39 -5.51 -10.13
C LEU A 197 8.40 -4.53 -9.49
N HIS A 198 9.08 -4.93 -8.40
CA HIS A 198 10.18 -4.12 -7.85
C HIS A 198 11.38 -4.05 -8.79
N ALA A 199 11.69 -5.11 -9.54
CA ALA A 199 12.74 -5.07 -10.56
C ALA A 199 12.34 -4.14 -11.71
N ALA A 200 11.10 -4.24 -12.20
CA ALA A 200 10.56 -3.36 -13.23
C ALA A 200 10.52 -1.87 -12.80
N LEU A 201 10.18 -1.58 -11.52
CA LEU A 201 10.18 -0.23 -10.96
C LEU A 201 11.59 0.38 -10.79
N ARG A 202 12.64 -0.43 -10.66
CA ARG A 202 14.03 0.05 -10.61
C ARG A 202 14.63 0.30 -11.98
N GLY A 203 14.12 -0.37 -12.98
CA GLY A 203 14.41 -0.08 -14.40
C GLY A 203 13.31 0.79 -15.00
N ASP A 204 13.29 0.87 -16.30
CA ASP A 204 12.33 1.69 -17.07
C ASP A 204 11.08 0.91 -17.49
N GLY A 205 10.84 -0.25 -16.86
CA GLY A 205 9.77 -1.17 -17.27
C GLY A 205 8.36 -0.77 -16.82
N VAL A 206 8.19 0.28 -16.00
CA VAL A 206 6.88 0.71 -15.51
C VAL A 206 6.57 2.12 -15.97
N ASP A 207 5.49 2.30 -16.74
CA ASP A 207 4.96 3.62 -17.09
C ASP A 207 3.86 4.03 -16.09
N LYS A 208 4.12 5.11 -15.36
CA LYS A 208 3.18 5.72 -14.40
C LYS A 208 2.87 7.13 -14.85
N ARG A 209 1.61 7.45 -15.00
CA ARG A 209 1.19 8.80 -15.36
C ARG A 209 0.17 9.34 -14.39
N TYR A 210 0.35 10.61 -14.08
CA TYR A 210 -0.48 11.34 -13.14
C TYR A 210 -1.14 12.51 -13.83
N MET A 211 -2.36 12.83 -13.45
CA MET A 211 -2.97 14.12 -13.73
C MET A 211 -2.79 15.03 -12.52
N ALA A 212 -2.47 16.29 -12.78
CA ALA A 212 -2.42 17.34 -11.76
C ALA A 212 -3.09 18.62 -12.28
N LEU A 213 -3.90 19.27 -11.43
CA LEU A 213 -4.39 20.60 -11.68
C LEU A 213 -3.45 21.60 -10.97
N VAL A 214 -2.78 22.43 -11.74
CA VAL A 214 -1.78 23.37 -11.23
C VAL A 214 -2.21 24.82 -11.42
N ARG A 215 -1.69 25.72 -10.59
CA ARG A 215 -1.94 27.16 -10.66
C ARG A 215 -1.35 27.76 -11.93
N GLY A 216 -2.10 28.65 -12.58
CA GLY A 216 -1.61 29.47 -13.66
C GLY A 216 -1.49 28.76 -15.02
N ASN A 217 -0.93 29.47 -15.96
CA ASN A 217 -0.73 29.00 -17.33
C ASN A 217 0.64 28.31 -17.48
N TRP A 218 0.65 26.97 -17.46
CA TRP A 218 1.88 26.19 -17.63
C TRP A 218 2.51 26.43 -18.98
N ALA A 219 3.76 26.89 -19.00
CA ALA A 219 4.47 27.15 -20.26
C ALA A 219 4.75 25.84 -21.03
N THR A 220 4.44 25.81 -22.33
CA THR A 220 4.67 24.65 -23.21
C THR A 220 6.15 24.29 -23.35
N SER A 221 7.05 25.22 -23.05
CA SER A 221 8.51 25.02 -23.02
C SER A 221 8.93 24.13 -21.84
N ILE A 222 8.17 24.09 -20.75
CA ILE A 222 8.47 23.24 -19.57
C ILE A 222 8.00 21.82 -19.85
N LYS A 223 8.80 21.07 -20.61
CA LYS A 223 8.52 19.66 -20.92
C LYS A 223 9.06 18.71 -19.85
N GLN A 224 10.04 19.13 -19.08
CA GLN A 224 10.71 18.33 -18.06
C GLN A 224 11.22 19.23 -16.95
N VAL A 225 11.13 18.73 -15.70
CA VAL A 225 11.85 19.28 -14.56
C VAL A 225 12.85 18.23 -14.07
N ARG A 226 14.10 18.64 -13.91
CA ARG A 226 15.20 17.87 -13.32
C ARG A 226 15.71 18.67 -12.14
N ALA A 227 15.55 18.13 -10.93
CA ALA A 227 16.02 18.76 -9.70
C ALA A 227 16.30 17.69 -8.65
N ALA A 228 17.39 17.82 -7.93
CA ALA A 228 17.70 16.92 -6.83
C ALA A 228 16.78 17.21 -5.63
N LEU A 229 16.24 16.18 -4.97
CA LEU A 229 15.30 16.32 -3.87
C LEU A 229 15.90 15.80 -2.57
N GLY A 230 15.98 16.69 -1.58
CA GLY A 230 16.40 16.43 -0.21
C GLY A 230 15.23 16.39 0.76
N LYS A 231 15.48 15.87 1.97
CA LYS A 231 14.54 15.91 3.09
C LYS A 231 14.90 17.08 3.97
N SER A 232 14.00 17.99 4.17
CA SER A 232 14.11 19.06 5.16
C SER A 232 13.22 18.74 6.36
N ASN A 233 13.74 18.98 7.55
CA ASN A 233 12.98 18.92 8.78
C ASN A 233 12.68 20.36 9.20
N LEU A 234 11.42 20.74 9.11
CA LEU A 234 10.98 22.00 9.70
C LEU A 234 11.19 21.99 11.23
N ARG A 235 11.37 23.17 11.84
CA ARG A 235 11.45 23.32 13.31
C ARG A 235 10.21 22.76 14.02
N SER A 236 9.08 22.64 13.32
CA SER A 236 7.86 22.00 13.80
C SER A 236 7.91 20.46 13.86
N GLY A 237 9.00 19.84 13.42
CA GLY A 237 9.13 18.37 13.29
C GLY A 237 8.42 17.78 12.07
N GLU A 238 7.80 18.60 11.25
CA GLU A 238 7.16 18.16 10.01
C GLU A 238 8.21 17.86 8.93
N ARG A 239 8.11 16.70 8.29
CA ARG A 239 9.01 16.29 7.22
C ARG A 239 8.54 16.91 5.90
N MET A 240 9.34 17.83 5.37
CA MET A 240 9.20 18.39 4.04
C MET A 240 10.19 17.75 3.07
N VAL A 241 9.96 17.97 1.79
CA VAL A 241 10.91 17.67 0.71
C VAL A 241 11.10 18.97 -0.05
N GLU A 242 12.34 19.31 -0.37
CA GLU A 242 12.69 20.52 -1.12
C GLU A 242 13.74 20.20 -2.17
N VAL A 243 13.97 21.12 -3.08
CA VAL A 243 15.08 21.03 -4.03
C VAL A 243 16.37 21.25 -3.26
N ASP A 244 17.28 20.31 -3.36
CA ASP A 244 18.57 20.28 -2.67
C ASP A 244 19.60 19.72 -3.66
N GLU A 245 20.29 20.62 -4.32
CA GLU A 245 21.27 20.28 -5.38
C GLU A 245 22.59 19.72 -4.81
N GLU A 246 22.85 19.88 -3.50
CA GLU A 246 24.09 19.42 -2.89
C GLU A 246 23.99 18.00 -2.34
N GLU A 247 22.97 17.72 -1.52
CA GLU A 247 22.80 16.41 -0.86
C GLU A 247 21.56 15.64 -1.34
N GLY A 248 20.72 16.28 -2.17
CA GLY A 248 19.49 15.71 -2.69
C GLY A 248 19.72 14.54 -3.63
N LYS A 249 18.68 13.76 -3.85
CA LYS A 249 18.68 12.65 -4.79
C LYS A 249 18.11 13.12 -6.12
N GLU A 250 18.87 12.95 -7.20
CA GLU A 250 18.42 13.28 -8.55
C GLU A 250 17.00 12.76 -8.80
N SER A 251 16.17 13.63 -9.33
CA SER A 251 14.82 13.30 -9.74
C SER A 251 14.41 14.01 -11.03
N VAL A 252 13.59 13.31 -11.83
CA VAL A 252 13.17 13.76 -13.14
C VAL A 252 11.69 13.49 -13.31
N THR A 253 10.94 14.51 -13.74
CA THR A 253 9.53 14.40 -14.12
C THR A 253 9.31 15.03 -15.49
N VAL A 254 8.68 14.30 -16.40
CA VAL A 254 8.26 14.81 -17.72
C VAL A 254 6.82 15.31 -17.61
N PHE A 255 6.52 16.43 -18.25
CA PHE A 255 5.22 17.08 -18.21
C PHE A 255 4.63 17.28 -19.59
N LYS A 256 3.29 17.22 -19.67
CA LYS A 256 2.51 17.51 -20.86
C LYS A 256 1.26 18.28 -20.46
N VAL A 257 0.97 19.38 -21.14
CA VAL A 257 -0.29 20.11 -20.95
C VAL A 257 -1.42 19.29 -21.55
N LEU A 258 -2.47 19.04 -20.74
CA LEU A 258 -3.70 18.38 -21.18
C LEU A 258 -4.77 19.42 -21.52
N ARG A 259 -4.96 20.44 -20.65
CA ARG A 259 -5.98 21.48 -20.84
C ARG A 259 -5.59 22.74 -20.05
N ARG A 260 -5.90 23.92 -20.61
CA ARG A 260 -5.76 25.22 -19.95
C ARG A 260 -7.12 25.79 -19.56
N PHE A 261 -7.15 26.51 -18.45
CA PHE A 261 -8.31 27.26 -17.96
C PHE A 261 -7.90 28.72 -17.81
N GLY A 262 -7.67 29.39 -18.96
CA GLY A 262 -7.09 30.74 -19.02
C GLY A 262 -5.72 30.81 -18.34
N ASP A 263 -5.48 31.91 -17.65
CA ASP A 263 -4.30 32.12 -16.82
C ASP A 263 -4.50 31.65 -15.36
N PHE A 264 -5.66 31.10 -15.04
CA PHE A 264 -6.03 30.69 -13.70
C PHE A 264 -5.41 29.31 -13.33
N ALA A 265 -5.58 28.32 -14.19
CA ALA A 265 -5.11 26.96 -13.92
C ALA A 265 -4.78 26.19 -15.20
N THR A 266 -3.97 25.14 -15.03
CA THR A 266 -3.68 24.19 -16.11
C THR A 266 -3.80 22.76 -15.60
N LEU A 267 -4.49 21.90 -16.35
CA LEU A 267 -4.47 20.45 -16.17
C LEU A 267 -3.28 19.90 -16.93
N ILE A 268 -2.39 19.24 -16.21
CA ILE A 268 -1.16 18.63 -16.78
C ILE A 268 -1.12 17.13 -16.55
N GLU A 269 -0.45 16.41 -17.46
CA GLU A 269 0.06 15.07 -17.22
C GLU A 269 1.49 15.18 -16.69
N ALA A 270 1.78 14.41 -15.65
CA ALA A 270 3.11 14.25 -15.09
C ALA A 270 3.54 12.79 -15.16
N LYS A 271 4.69 12.52 -15.79
CA LYS A 271 5.34 11.20 -15.84
C LYS A 271 6.62 11.25 -15.01
N PRO A 272 6.62 10.75 -13.76
CA PRO A 272 7.82 10.67 -12.95
C PRO A 272 8.71 9.53 -13.45
N ILE A 273 9.92 9.86 -13.91
CA ILE A 273 10.95 8.89 -14.31
C ILE A 273 11.59 8.27 -13.06
N THR A 274 11.76 9.05 -12.02
CA THR A 274 12.20 8.60 -10.69
C THR A 274 11.02 8.58 -9.72
N GLY A 275 11.17 7.99 -8.55
CA GLY A 275 10.08 7.84 -7.55
C GLY A 275 10.43 8.42 -6.18
N ARG A 276 10.74 9.73 -6.07
CA ARG A 276 11.04 10.37 -4.79
C ARG A 276 9.76 10.81 -4.07
N THR A 277 9.85 10.91 -2.76
CA THR A 277 8.73 11.41 -1.93
C THR A 277 8.31 12.80 -2.41
N HIS A 278 7.02 13.05 -2.56
CA HIS A 278 6.42 14.31 -3.00
C HIS A 278 6.96 14.85 -4.34
N GLN A 279 7.63 14.04 -5.15
CA GLN A 279 8.38 14.49 -6.32
C GLN A 279 7.58 15.40 -7.25
N ILE A 280 6.39 14.99 -7.71
CA ILE A 280 5.57 15.78 -8.62
C ILE A 280 5.19 17.11 -7.98
N ARG A 281 4.81 17.09 -6.70
CA ARG A 281 4.39 18.28 -5.94
C ARG A 281 5.50 19.33 -5.84
N VAL A 282 6.73 18.88 -5.51
CA VAL A 282 7.90 19.76 -5.43
C VAL A 282 8.35 20.23 -6.82
N HIS A 283 8.34 19.36 -7.84
CA HIS A 283 8.70 19.74 -9.18
C HIS A 283 7.76 20.76 -9.82
N THR A 284 6.44 20.63 -9.56
CA THR A 284 5.46 21.62 -10.07
C THR A 284 5.64 22.95 -9.34
N LEU A 285 5.88 22.95 -8.03
CA LEU A 285 6.19 24.17 -7.28
C LEU A 285 7.50 24.82 -7.77
N HIS A 286 8.55 24.03 -7.97
CA HIS A 286 9.83 24.51 -8.49
C HIS A 286 9.69 25.16 -9.88
N ALA A 287 8.77 24.67 -10.69
CA ALA A 287 8.40 25.27 -11.96
C ALA A 287 7.52 26.53 -11.84
N GLY A 288 7.18 26.97 -10.62
CA GLY A 288 6.33 28.13 -10.35
C GLY A 288 4.81 27.84 -10.33
N HIS A 289 4.41 26.56 -10.38
CA HIS A 289 3.02 26.13 -10.54
C HIS A 289 2.63 25.11 -9.44
N CYS A 290 2.19 25.57 -8.28
CA CYS A 290 1.75 24.66 -7.21
C CYS A 290 0.48 23.89 -7.62
N ILE A 291 0.30 22.69 -7.02
CA ILE A 291 -0.88 21.85 -7.26
C ILE A 291 -2.07 22.38 -6.42
N ALA A 292 -3.25 22.41 -7.01
CA ALA A 292 -4.50 22.77 -6.33
C ALA A 292 -4.77 21.85 -5.13
N GLY A 293 -5.13 22.46 -4.00
CA GLY A 293 -5.45 21.75 -2.75
C GLY A 293 -4.26 21.08 -2.06
N ASP A 294 -3.02 21.45 -2.44
CA ASP A 294 -1.82 20.97 -1.75
C ASP A 294 -1.61 21.77 -0.46
N THR A 295 -1.78 21.10 0.69
CA THR A 295 -1.66 21.74 2.02
C THR A 295 -0.22 21.97 2.47
N LYS A 296 0.78 21.39 1.74
CA LYS A 296 2.21 21.51 2.08
C LYS A 296 2.97 22.43 1.15
N TYR A 297 2.66 22.37 -0.12
CA TYR A 297 3.39 23.05 -1.20
C TYR A 297 2.48 23.98 -2.02
N GLY A 298 1.24 24.12 -1.59
CA GLY A 298 0.21 24.91 -2.30
C GLY A 298 0.29 26.39 -2.00
N ASP A 299 -0.62 27.09 -2.65
CA ASP A 299 -0.94 28.51 -2.42
C ASP A 299 -2.33 28.59 -1.81
N ASP A 300 -2.48 29.31 -0.71
CA ASP A 300 -3.72 29.35 0.06
C ASP A 300 -4.86 30.06 -0.70
N ASN A 301 -4.55 31.12 -1.46
CA ASN A 301 -5.54 31.85 -2.24
C ASN A 301 -6.06 30.98 -3.39
N PHE A 302 -5.16 30.39 -4.17
CA PHE A 302 -5.52 29.47 -5.24
C PHE A 302 -6.31 28.27 -4.70
N SER A 303 -5.87 27.70 -3.57
CA SER A 303 -6.57 26.58 -2.94
C SER A 303 -7.96 27.00 -2.41
N LYS A 304 -8.16 28.26 -1.99
CA LYS A 304 -9.46 28.79 -1.60
C LYS A 304 -10.38 28.89 -2.81
N GLU A 305 -9.92 29.49 -3.90
CA GLU A 305 -10.71 29.61 -5.14
C GLU A 305 -11.13 28.24 -5.69
N ILE A 306 -10.23 27.25 -5.66
CA ILE A 306 -10.56 25.87 -6.02
C ILE A 306 -11.59 25.25 -5.06
N ARG A 307 -11.54 25.56 -3.76
CA ARG A 307 -12.57 25.10 -2.79
C ARG A 307 -13.93 25.72 -3.08
N ASP A 308 -13.98 26.98 -3.47
CA ASP A 308 -15.22 27.67 -3.85
C ASP A 308 -15.87 27.02 -5.08
N LEU A 309 -15.06 26.44 -5.98
CA LEU A 309 -15.51 25.61 -7.09
C LEU A 309 -15.84 24.15 -6.68
N GLY A 310 -15.72 23.80 -5.39
CA GLY A 310 -16.05 22.50 -4.83
C GLY A 310 -14.85 21.56 -4.66
N GLY A 311 -13.64 21.97 -5.02
CA GLY A 311 -12.41 21.17 -4.92
C GLY A 311 -11.82 21.16 -3.53
N LYS A 312 -12.02 20.07 -2.75
CA LYS A 312 -11.66 19.98 -1.33
C LYS A 312 -10.51 19.00 -1.02
N ARG A 313 -9.64 18.72 -1.98
CA ARG A 313 -8.52 17.77 -1.84
C ARG A 313 -7.33 18.15 -2.71
N LEU A 314 -6.23 17.45 -2.53
CA LEU A 314 -5.08 17.52 -3.44
C LEU A 314 -5.50 17.04 -4.84
N PHE A 315 -5.31 17.86 -5.86
CA PHE A 315 -5.58 17.54 -7.26
C PHE A 315 -4.39 16.85 -7.92
N LEU A 316 -3.98 15.71 -7.37
CA LEU A 316 -2.96 14.81 -7.91
C LEU A 316 -3.52 13.39 -7.95
N HIS A 317 -3.53 12.76 -9.14
CA HIS A 317 -4.16 11.48 -9.38
C HIS A 317 -3.32 10.60 -10.31
N ALA A 318 -2.93 9.41 -9.84
CA ALA A 318 -2.24 8.38 -10.63
C ALA A 318 -3.24 7.68 -11.56
N TYR A 319 -3.44 8.25 -12.76
CA TYR A 319 -4.55 7.84 -13.62
C TYR A 319 -4.21 6.70 -14.58
N MET A 320 -2.93 6.49 -14.91
CA MET A 320 -2.49 5.43 -15.84
C MET A 320 -1.29 4.69 -15.29
N LEU A 321 -1.32 3.39 -15.48
CA LEU A 321 -0.26 2.47 -15.07
C LEU A 321 -0.09 1.40 -16.16
N THR A 322 1.14 1.22 -16.64
CA THR A 322 1.52 0.07 -17.48
C THR A 322 2.67 -0.66 -16.80
N VAL A 323 2.52 -1.97 -16.61
CA VAL A 323 3.53 -2.82 -15.97
C VAL A 323 3.74 -4.09 -16.77
N PRO A 324 4.98 -4.60 -16.87
CA PRO A 324 5.25 -5.89 -17.48
C PRO A 324 4.74 -7.01 -16.55
N LEU A 325 4.24 -8.08 -17.14
CA LEU A 325 3.85 -9.30 -16.44
C LEU A 325 4.98 -10.35 -16.53
N PRO A 326 5.05 -11.29 -15.58
CA PRO A 326 6.11 -12.33 -15.60
C PRO A 326 6.08 -13.25 -16.82
N ASP A 327 4.96 -13.38 -17.50
CA ASP A 327 4.74 -14.18 -18.70
C ASP A 327 5.14 -13.47 -20.00
N GLY A 328 5.67 -12.24 -19.91
CA GLY A 328 6.08 -11.42 -21.05
C GLY A 328 4.99 -10.50 -21.59
N GLY A 329 3.77 -10.54 -21.03
CA GLY A 329 2.69 -9.60 -21.36
C GLY A 329 2.83 -8.26 -20.63
N GLU A 330 1.90 -7.34 -20.91
CA GLU A 330 1.76 -6.06 -20.22
C GLU A 330 0.35 -5.89 -19.66
N LEU A 331 0.26 -5.40 -18.44
CA LEU A 331 -0.99 -4.95 -17.84
C LEU A 331 -1.08 -3.43 -17.95
N LYS A 332 -2.09 -2.94 -18.70
CA LYS A 332 -2.38 -1.50 -18.88
C LYS A 332 -3.68 -1.17 -18.18
N LEU A 333 -3.64 -0.27 -17.22
CA LEU A 333 -4.79 0.14 -16.42
C LEU A 333 -4.94 1.65 -16.44
N GLN A 334 -6.20 2.09 -16.40
CA GLN A 334 -6.58 3.47 -16.19
C GLN A 334 -7.58 3.56 -15.03
N ALA A 335 -7.47 4.60 -14.22
CA ALA A 335 -8.39 4.90 -13.15
C ALA A 335 -9.06 6.25 -13.39
N PRO A 336 -10.38 6.34 -13.34
CA PRO A 336 -11.07 7.62 -13.41
C PRO A 336 -10.81 8.45 -12.15
N VAL A 337 -10.84 9.77 -12.31
CA VAL A 337 -10.91 10.70 -11.17
C VAL A 337 -12.26 10.58 -10.47
N ASP A 338 -12.32 11.00 -9.21
CA ASP A 338 -13.61 11.02 -8.49
C ASP A 338 -14.54 12.13 -8.99
N GLU A 339 -15.81 12.01 -8.61
CA GLU A 339 -16.88 12.94 -9.03
C GLU A 339 -16.58 14.39 -8.64
N MET A 340 -16.02 14.61 -7.43
CA MET A 340 -15.68 15.95 -6.97
C MET A 340 -14.62 16.59 -7.87
N TRP A 341 -13.57 15.84 -8.24
CA TRP A 341 -12.58 16.31 -9.20
C TRP A 341 -13.21 16.66 -10.56
N ALA A 342 -14.00 15.74 -11.12
CA ALA A 342 -14.64 15.93 -12.42
C ALA A 342 -15.52 17.19 -12.43
N LYS A 343 -16.38 17.36 -11.43
CA LYS A 343 -17.25 18.54 -11.27
C LYS A 343 -16.46 19.84 -11.11
N THR A 344 -15.35 19.83 -10.37
CA THR A 344 -14.51 21.03 -10.20
C THR A 344 -13.87 21.44 -11.52
N VAL A 345 -13.33 20.47 -12.29
CA VAL A 345 -12.73 20.72 -13.61
C VAL A 345 -13.79 21.18 -14.63
N GLU A 346 -15.03 20.66 -14.54
CA GLU A 346 -16.14 21.09 -15.37
C GLU A 346 -16.52 22.57 -15.10
N ARG A 347 -16.61 22.97 -13.81
CA ARG A 347 -16.89 24.35 -13.41
C ARG A 347 -15.79 25.33 -13.86
N LEU A 348 -14.53 24.91 -13.82
CA LEU A 348 -13.42 25.70 -14.41
C LEU A 348 -13.56 25.90 -15.91
N SER A 349 -14.34 25.06 -16.57
CA SER A 349 -14.53 25.10 -18.03
C SER A 349 -15.74 25.91 -18.46
N ALA A 350 -16.63 26.26 -17.53
CA ALA A 350 -17.80 27.09 -17.83
C ALA A 350 -17.31 28.49 -18.22
N PRO A 351 -17.87 29.11 -19.28
CA PRO A 351 -17.62 30.51 -19.56
C PRO A 351 -18.11 31.34 -18.37
N ILE A 352 -17.25 32.28 -17.93
CA ILE A 352 -17.60 33.32 -16.92
C ILE A 352 -18.60 34.27 -17.53
#